data_ccefc2bb99c8c09e20f6f32d16e64135
#
_entry.id   ccefc2bb99c8c09e20f6f32d16e64135
#
_cell.length_a   1.000
_cell.length_b   1.000
_cell.length_c   1.000
_cell.angle_alpha   90.00
_cell.angle_beta   90.00
_cell.angle_gamma   90.00
#
_symmetry.space_group_name_H-M   'P 1'
#
loop_
_entity.id
_entity.type
_entity.pdbx_description
1 polymer ?
#
loop_
_entity_poly.entity_id
_entity_poly.type
_entity_poly.pdbx_seq_one_letter_code
_entity_poly.pdbx_strand_id
1 'polypeptide(L)'
;KLDFLNICKKIRADKELDGIRLCGGNTLNCDQALSWYNYLKTYLDEGNTHQLAGSFDNYAGFFQKVKQDGKVATADELHNVGEAIVGIEYGMENGIWWGFDGVARGEFCKANMEGGARLGYAEDRDSWTSAAVYRQPDGKVNGFLGSSERQATTHTYDFVSKGRDVYYDGYGPMRCFSVTMPGGTGYQKGQTNAERMVRITQG
;
A
#
# COMPACT_ATOMS: atom_id res chain seq x y z
N LYS A 1 -23.68 8.86 6.68
CA LYS A 1 -23.22 9.57 5.47
C LYS A 1 -23.75 11.01 5.42
N LEU A 2 -25.04 11.23 5.68
CA LEU A 2 -25.66 12.57 5.56
C LEU A 2 -25.01 13.60 6.47
N ASP A 3 -24.71 13.27 7.70
CA ASP A 3 -24.05 14.18 8.65
C ASP A 3 -22.68 14.59 8.15
N PHE A 4 -21.91 13.64 7.60
CA PHE A 4 -20.61 13.89 7.01
C PHE A 4 -20.70 14.82 5.80
N LEU A 5 -21.67 14.60 4.93
CA LEU A 5 -21.94 15.48 3.79
C LEU A 5 -22.27 16.91 4.26
N ASN A 6 -23.12 17.04 5.29
CA ASN A 6 -23.50 18.33 5.83
C ASN A 6 -22.30 19.09 6.45
N ILE A 7 -21.39 18.38 7.10
CA ILE A 7 -20.13 18.96 7.60
C ILE A 7 -19.29 19.47 6.44
N CYS A 8 -19.08 18.67 5.40
CA CYS A 8 -18.32 19.08 4.21
C CYS A 8 -18.94 20.32 3.55
N LYS A 9 -20.26 20.37 3.42
CA LYS A 9 -20.99 21.54 2.88
C LYS A 9 -20.74 22.79 3.71
N LYS A 10 -20.81 22.70 5.04
CA LYS A 10 -20.56 23.83 5.94
C LYS A 10 -19.13 24.34 5.82
N ILE A 11 -18.15 23.42 5.79
CA ILE A 11 -16.74 23.82 5.62
C ILE A 11 -16.54 24.54 4.30
N ARG A 12 -17.10 24.05 3.20
CA ARG A 12 -16.97 24.68 1.88
C ARG A 12 -17.69 26.02 1.75
N ALA A 13 -18.73 26.25 2.55
CA ALA A 13 -19.46 27.51 2.59
C ALA A 13 -18.79 28.58 3.46
N ASP A 14 -17.87 28.20 4.34
CA ASP A 14 -17.19 29.09 5.27
C ASP A 14 -15.93 29.69 4.61
N LYS A 15 -15.94 30.99 4.42
CA LYS A 15 -14.84 31.74 3.78
C LYS A 15 -13.55 31.76 4.62
N GLU A 16 -13.66 31.60 5.94
CA GLU A 16 -12.50 31.53 6.83
C GLU A 16 -11.74 30.23 6.63
N LEU A 17 -12.40 29.20 6.05
CA LEU A 17 -11.83 27.89 5.76
C LEU A 17 -11.46 27.71 4.28
N ASP A 18 -11.45 28.79 3.50
CA ASP A 18 -11.00 28.74 2.11
C ASP A 18 -9.54 28.23 2.03
N GLY A 19 -9.30 27.32 1.11
CA GLY A 19 -7.98 26.71 0.92
C GLY A 19 -7.67 25.48 1.78
N ILE A 20 -8.53 25.15 2.76
CA ILE A 20 -8.38 23.88 3.49
C ILE A 20 -8.69 22.71 2.55
N ARG A 21 -7.76 21.76 2.51
CA ARG A 21 -7.96 20.50 1.78
C ARG A 21 -8.79 19.55 2.64
N LEU A 22 -9.83 18.98 2.04
CA LEU A 22 -10.67 17.98 2.69
C LEU A 22 -10.29 16.59 2.20
N CYS A 23 -9.89 15.74 3.14
CA CYS A 23 -9.67 14.32 2.96
C CYS A 23 -10.83 13.56 3.60
N GLY A 24 -11.42 12.63 2.89
CA GLY A 24 -12.61 11.96 3.41
C GLY A 24 -12.89 10.59 2.84
N GLY A 25 -13.96 10.03 3.39
CA GLY A 25 -14.30 8.63 3.31
C GLY A 25 -13.86 7.92 4.57
N ASN A 26 -12.56 7.76 4.75
CA ASN A 26 -11.90 7.19 5.94
C ASN A 26 -12.54 5.87 6.40
N THR A 27 -12.97 5.05 5.45
CA THR A 27 -13.60 3.77 5.78
C THR A 27 -12.55 2.78 6.28
N LEU A 28 -12.87 2.05 7.33
CA LEU A 28 -12.03 0.96 7.84
C LEU A 28 -12.04 -0.25 6.91
N ASN A 29 -13.19 -0.48 6.29
CA ASN A 29 -13.40 -1.53 5.32
C ASN A 29 -13.39 -0.94 3.91
N CYS A 30 -12.41 -1.31 3.10
CA CYS A 30 -12.25 -0.78 1.75
C CYS A 30 -13.37 -1.21 0.78
N ASP A 31 -14.16 -2.23 1.10
CA ASP A 31 -15.35 -2.58 0.31
C ASP A 31 -16.41 -1.47 0.33
N GLN A 32 -16.38 -0.60 1.33
CA GLN A 32 -17.28 0.55 1.46
C GLN A 32 -16.71 1.85 0.85
N ALA A 33 -15.43 1.84 0.49
CA ALA A 33 -14.69 3.04 0.16
C ALA A 33 -15.29 3.81 -1.04
N LEU A 34 -15.57 3.14 -2.15
CA LEU A 34 -16.16 3.76 -3.34
C LEU A 34 -17.52 4.38 -3.07
N SER A 35 -18.37 3.70 -2.30
CA SER A 35 -19.70 4.21 -1.94
C SER A 35 -19.64 5.49 -1.11
N TRP A 36 -18.72 5.57 -0.17
CA TRP A 36 -18.51 6.78 0.62
C TRP A 36 -17.87 7.90 -0.21
N TYR A 37 -16.84 7.57 -0.96
CA TYR A 37 -16.16 8.54 -1.82
C TYR A 37 -17.10 9.15 -2.86
N ASN A 38 -17.85 8.33 -3.59
CA ASN A 38 -18.79 8.82 -4.60
C ASN A 38 -19.89 9.72 -4.01
N TYR A 39 -20.27 9.48 -2.77
CA TYR A 39 -21.26 10.31 -2.07
C TYR A 39 -20.69 11.69 -1.67
N LEU A 40 -19.39 11.77 -1.38
CA LEU A 40 -18.74 12.96 -0.83
C LEU A 40 -17.85 13.70 -1.83
N LYS A 41 -17.45 13.09 -2.93
CA LYS A 41 -16.33 13.52 -3.78
C LYS A 41 -16.42 14.95 -4.31
N THR A 42 -17.62 15.48 -4.48
CA THR A 42 -17.82 16.88 -4.91
C THR A 42 -17.19 17.90 -3.93
N TYR A 43 -17.09 17.53 -2.66
CA TYR A 43 -16.55 18.36 -1.60
C TYR A 43 -15.13 18.00 -1.18
N LEU A 44 -14.62 16.85 -1.64
CA LEU A 44 -13.30 16.33 -1.24
C LEU A 44 -12.21 16.74 -2.23
N ASP A 45 -11.02 17.01 -1.71
CA ASP A 45 -9.77 17.10 -2.47
C ASP A 45 -9.06 15.75 -2.52
N GLU A 46 -9.26 14.93 -1.48
CA GLU A 46 -8.58 13.65 -1.29
C GLU A 46 -9.58 12.57 -0.87
N GLY A 47 -9.43 11.39 -1.46
CA GLY A 47 -10.16 10.20 -1.05
C GLY A 47 -9.27 9.28 -0.24
N ASN A 48 -9.75 8.85 0.94
CA ASN A 48 -9.02 8.02 1.87
C ASN A 48 -9.78 6.74 2.23
N THR A 49 -9.06 5.64 2.35
CA THR A 49 -9.57 4.39 2.90
C THR A 49 -8.48 3.62 3.63
N HIS A 50 -8.90 2.72 4.52
CA HIS A 50 -8.04 1.75 5.18
C HIS A 50 -8.32 0.33 4.66
N GLN A 51 -7.33 -0.53 4.75
CA GLN A 51 -7.50 -1.95 4.44
C GLN A 51 -7.46 -2.76 5.76
N LEU A 52 -8.30 -2.39 6.72
CA LEU A 52 -8.51 -3.16 7.95
C LEU A 52 -9.51 -4.29 7.74
N ALA A 53 -10.31 -4.21 6.69
CA ALA A 53 -11.19 -5.23 6.16
C ALA A 53 -11.46 -4.91 4.68
N GLY A 54 -12.07 -5.84 3.96
CA GLY A 54 -12.39 -5.69 2.55
C GLY A 54 -11.34 -6.31 1.63
N SER A 55 -11.64 -6.42 0.36
CA SER A 55 -10.79 -7.07 -0.64
C SER A 55 -9.72 -6.14 -1.21
N PHE A 56 -8.62 -6.71 -1.69
CA PHE A 56 -7.63 -5.93 -2.44
C PHE A 56 -8.18 -5.44 -3.79
N ASP A 57 -9.17 -6.10 -4.37
CA ASP A 57 -9.84 -5.59 -5.56
C ASP A 57 -10.51 -4.25 -5.31
N ASN A 58 -11.28 -4.14 -4.24
CA ASN A 58 -11.94 -2.89 -3.88
C ASN A 58 -10.94 -1.83 -3.40
N TYR A 59 -9.88 -2.23 -2.72
CA TYR A 59 -8.79 -1.35 -2.33
C TYR A 59 -8.10 -0.72 -3.55
N ALA A 60 -7.69 -1.54 -4.51
CA ALA A 60 -7.09 -1.08 -5.76
C ALA A 60 -8.06 -0.22 -6.59
N GLY A 61 -9.29 -0.67 -6.75
CA GLY A 61 -10.33 0.03 -7.50
C GLY A 61 -10.66 1.41 -6.93
N PHE A 62 -10.61 1.55 -5.60
CA PHE A 62 -10.79 2.83 -4.94
C PHE A 62 -9.69 3.84 -5.34
N PHE A 63 -8.42 3.47 -5.24
CA PHE A 63 -7.32 4.37 -5.61
C PHE A 63 -7.36 4.76 -7.08
N GLN A 64 -7.64 3.79 -7.96
CA GLN A 64 -7.81 4.07 -9.38
C GLN A 64 -8.90 5.10 -9.64
N LYS A 65 -10.05 4.98 -8.98
CA LYS A 65 -11.17 5.90 -9.14
C LYS A 65 -10.85 7.30 -8.66
N VAL A 66 -10.25 7.43 -7.49
CA VAL A 66 -9.85 8.73 -6.94
C VAL A 66 -8.88 9.43 -7.87
N LYS A 67 -7.89 8.70 -8.38
CA LYS A 67 -6.91 9.22 -9.34
C LYS A 67 -7.54 9.62 -10.67
N GLN A 68 -8.45 8.81 -11.21
CA GLN A 68 -9.20 9.12 -12.44
C GLN A 68 -10.02 10.41 -12.31
N ASP A 69 -10.55 10.68 -11.13
CA ASP A 69 -11.29 11.91 -10.83
C ASP A 69 -10.36 13.14 -10.62
N GLY A 70 -9.04 12.98 -10.77
CA GLY A 70 -8.05 14.05 -10.59
C GLY A 70 -7.84 14.45 -9.13
N LYS A 71 -8.16 13.58 -8.19
CA LYS A 71 -8.00 13.81 -6.75
C LYS A 71 -6.89 12.96 -6.17
N VAL A 72 -6.43 13.33 -4.98
CA VAL A 72 -5.35 12.61 -4.28
C VAL A 72 -5.91 11.40 -3.57
N ALA A 73 -5.35 10.23 -3.85
CA ALA A 73 -5.70 8.98 -3.20
C ALA A 73 -4.78 8.74 -1.99
N THR A 74 -5.38 8.42 -0.85
CA THR A 74 -4.69 8.34 0.43
C THR A 74 -5.09 7.07 1.20
N ALA A 75 -4.11 6.46 1.88
CA ALA A 75 -4.33 5.46 2.91
C ALA A 75 -3.58 5.89 4.17
N ASP A 76 -4.28 6.44 5.14
CA ASP A 76 -3.67 7.03 6.33
C ASP A 76 -3.51 6.07 7.51
N GLU A 77 -3.64 4.77 7.24
CA GLU A 77 -3.40 3.71 8.22
C GLU A 77 -2.89 2.44 7.52
N LEU A 78 -1.60 2.46 7.14
CA LEU A 78 -0.94 1.30 6.53
C LEU A 78 -0.35 0.40 7.61
N HIS A 79 -0.58 -0.90 7.49
CA HIS A 79 -0.16 -1.90 8.48
C HIS A 79 0.98 -2.81 8.00
N ASN A 80 1.23 -2.89 6.69
CA ASN A 80 2.31 -3.67 6.13
C ASN A 80 2.72 -3.13 4.74
N VAL A 81 3.91 -3.51 4.28
CA VAL A 81 4.40 -3.05 2.97
C VAL A 81 3.57 -3.59 1.80
N GLY A 82 2.87 -4.71 1.96
CA GLY A 82 1.98 -5.23 0.91
C GLY A 82 0.82 -4.30 0.59
N GLU A 83 0.20 -3.70 1.60
CA GLU A 83 -0.83 -2.67 1.41
C GLU A 83 -0.28 -1.45 0.67
N ALA A 84 0.92 -1.01 1.05
CA ALA A 84 1.55 0.13 0.40
C ALA A 84 1.92 -0.17 -1.05
N ILE A 85 2.44 -1.36 -1.35
CA ILE A 85 2.78 -1.80 -2.71
C ILE A 85 1.54 -1.78 -3.61
N VAL A 86 0.44 -2.40 -3.18
CA VAL A 86 -0.82 -2.39 -3.94
C VAL A 86 -1.35 -0.97 -4.09
N GLY A 87 -1.37 -0.21 -3.01
CA GLY A 87 -1.84 1.17 -3.05
C GLY A 87 -1.10 2.02 -4.08
N ILE A 88 0.22 2.00 -4.08
CA ILE A 88 1.06 2.77 -5.02
C ILE A 88 0.85 2.30 -6.45
N GLU A 89 0.78 1.00 -6.69
CA GLU A 89 0.56 0.47 -8.05
C GLU A 89 -0.74 0.99 -8.66
N TYR A 90 -1.77 1.18 -7.87
CA TYR A 90 -3.10 1.60 -8.33
C TYR A 90 -3.43 3.07 -8.08
N GLY A 91 -2.48 3.88 -7.63
CA GLY A 91 -2.61 5.32 -7.64
C GLY A 91 -2.65 6.01 -6.29
N MET A 92 -2.42 5.30 -5.18
CA MET A 92 -2.20 5.92 -3.87
C MET A 92 -0.99 6.86 -3.94
N GLU A 93 -1.19 8.10 -3.52
CA GLU A 93 -0.14 9.13 -3.51
C GLU A 93 0.41 9.37 -2.11
N ASN A 94 -0.45 9.25 -1.10
CA ASN A 94 -0.05 9.42 0.29
C ASN A 94 -0.38 8.16 1.09
N GLY A 95 0.57 7.71 1.89
CA GLY A 95 0.41 6.61 2.83
C GLY A 95 1.01 6.97 4.18
N ILE A 96 0.32 6.63 5.26
CA ILE A 96 0.79 6.86 6.62
C ILE A 96 0.86 5.52 7.34
N TRP A 97 2.04 5.21 7.87
CA TRP A 97 2.25 3.98 8.60
C TRP A 97 1.62 4.02 9.99
N TRP A 98 0.91 2.96 10.31
CA TRP A 98 0.61 2.62 11.71
C TRP A 98 1.84 1.94 12.30
N GLY A 99 2.73 2.73 12.89
CA GLY A 99 4.07 2.27 13.29
C GLY A 99 5.06 2.19 12.12
N PHE A 100 6.31 2.57 12.34
CA PHE A 100 7.34 2.61 11.30
C PHE A 100 8.73 2.22 11.83
N ASP A 101 8.76 1.42 12.87
CA ASP A 101 9.94 0.94 13.54
C ASP A 101 10.65 -0.23 12.86
N GLY A 102 10.06 -0.74 11.76
CA GLY A 102 10.62 -1.85 10.99
C GLY A 102 11.57 -1.42 9.89
N VAL A 103 12.67 -2.18 9.70
CA VAL A 103 13.64 -1.94 8.62
C VAL A 103 12.98 -1.98 7.24
N ALA A 104 12.07 -2.92 7.01
CA ALA A 104 11.37 -3.04 5.73
C ALA A 104 10.59 -1.77 5.37
N ARG A 105 9.89 -1.15 6.33
CA ARG A 105 9.12 0.09 6.11
C ARG A 105 10.03 1.27 5.83
N GLY A 106 11.11 1.42 6.59
CA GLY A 106 12.08 2.50 6.40
C GLY A 106 12.78 2.41 5.04
N GLU A 107 13.22 1.25 4.64
CA GLU A 107 13.83 1.03 3.32
C GLU A 107 12.82 1.16 2.18
N PHE A 108 11.58 0.75 2.39
CA PHE A 108 10.50 0.96 1.43
C PHE A 108 10.22 2.46 1.20
N CYS A 109 10.22 3.27 2.25
CA CYS A 109 10.10 4.73 2.12
C CYS A 109 11.24 5.31 1.27
N LYS A 110 12.49 4.91 1.52
CA LYS A 110 13.64 5.33 0.72
C LYS A 110 13.51 4.92 -0.75
N ALA A 111 12.98 3.72 -1.01
CA ALA A 111 12.77 3.21 -2.36
C ALA A 111 11.75 4.04 -3.17
N ASN A 112 10.83 4.71 -2.48
CA ASN A 112 9.78 5.54 -3.09
C ASN A 112 10.11 7.04 -3.07
N MET A 113 11.32 7.42 -2.70
CA MET A 113 11.80 8.80 -2.87
C MET A 113 12.09 9.12 -4.34
N GLU A 114 12.16 10.41 -4.65
CA GLU A 114 12.59 10.88 -5.97
C GLU A 114 13.91 10.24 -6.38
N GLY A 115 13.96 9.71 -7.60
CA GLY A 115 15.12 8.96 -8.11
C GLY A 115 15.05 7.45 -7.84
N GLY A 116 14.11 6.98 -7.06
CA GLY A 116 13.83 5.55 -6.94
C GLY A 116 13.08 4.99 -8.16
N ALA A 117 13.15 3.69 -8.37
CA ALA A 117 12.48 3.04 -9.49
C ALA A 117 11.93 1.66 -9.11
N ARG A 118 10.67 1.39 -9.47
CA ARG A 118 10.09 0.04 -9.36
C ARG A 118 10.60 -0.84 -10.50
N LEU A 119 11.27 -1.93 -10.17
CA LEU A 119 11.87 -2.86 -11.12
C LEU A 119 11.02 -4.11 -11.38
N GLY A 120 10.19 -4.49 -10.41
CA GLY A 120 9.33 -5.66 -10.52
C GLY A 120 8.12 -5.54 -9.60
N TYR A 121 7.05 -6.24 -9.94
CA TYR A 121 5.79 -6.24 -9.21
C TYR A 121 5.07 -7.57 -9.38
N ALA A 122 4.45 -8.03 -8.30
CA ALA A 122 3.52 -9.15 -8.29
C ALA A 122 2.47 -8.95 -7.20
N GLU A 123 1.29 -9.45 -7.43
CA GLU A 123 0.21 -9.44 -6.45
C GLU A 123 -0.58 -10.74 -6.48
N ASP A 124 -1.15 -11.10 -5.36
CA ASP A 124 -2.23 -12.07 -5.26
C ASP A 124 -3.33 -11.43 -4.43
N ARG A 125 -4.36 -10.90 -5.11
CA ARG A 125 -5.44 -10.17 -4.45
C ARG A 125 -6.32 -11.08 -3.61
N ASP A 126 -6.52 -12.32 -4.04
CA ASP A 126 -7.31 -13.29 -3.31
C ASP A 126 -6.64 -13.69 -1.99
N SER A 127 -5.31 -13.71 -2.00
CA SER A 127 -4.51 -14.00 -0.80
C SER A 127 -4.13 -12.76 0.02
N TRP A 128 -4.52 -11.56 -0.43
CA TRP A 128 -4.19 -10.28 0.21
C TRP A 128 -2.69 -10.06 0.42
N THR A 129 -1.92 -10.42 -0.58
CA THR A 129 -0.47 -10.32 -0.58
C THR A 129 0.03 -9.58 -1.80
N SER A 130 1.21 -8.99 -1.69
CA SER A 130 1.93 -8.39 -2.81
C SER A 130 3.43 -8.37 -2.58
N ALA A 131 4.18 -8.22 -3.67
CA ALA A 131 5.62 -8.07 -3.65
C ALA A 131 6.08 -7.09 -4.73
N ALA A 132 7.17 -6.39 -4.47
CA ALA A 132 7.78 -5.51 -5.46
C ALA A 132 9.30 -5.43 -5.26
N VAL A 133 10.02 -5.11 -6.34
CA VAL A 133 11.46 -4.85 -6.30
C VAL A 133 11.69 -3.41 -6.70
N TYR A 134 12.48 -2.71 -5.92
CA TYR A 134 12.83 -1.31 -6.15
C TYR A 134 14.35 -1.12 -6.21
N ARG A 135 14.78 -0.19 -7.06
CA ARG A 135 16.08 0.46 -6.93
C ARG A 135 15.89 1.76 -6.17
N GLN A 136 16.60 1.91 -5.06
CA GLN A 136 16.60 3.14 -4.27
C GLN A 136 17.41 4.23 -4.97
N PRO A 137 17.25 5.53 -4.60
CA PRO A 137 18.04 6.62 -5.14
C PRO A 137 19.57 6.44 -4.97
N ASP A 138 19.99 5.75 -3.90
CA ASP A 138 21.39 5.42 -3.64
C ASP A 138 21.93 4.22 -4.46
N GLY A 139 21.08 3.64 -5.31
CA GLY A 139 21.43 2.51 -6.19
C GLY A 139 21.21 1.12 -5.55
N LYS A 140 20.89 1.04 -4.27
CA LYS A 140 20.58 -0.24 -3.63
C LYS A 140 19.31 -0.84 -4.22
N VAL A 141 19.29 -2.16 -4.36
CA VAL A 141 18.13 -2.90 -4.85
C VAL A 141 17.59 -3.79 -3.73
N ASN A 142 16.33 -3.61 -3.43
CA ASN A 142 15.64 -4.42 -2.42
C ASN A 142 14.31 -4.92 -2.95
N GLY A 143 13.99 -6.17 -2.61
CA GLY A 143 12.66 -6.72 -2.72
C GLY A 143 11.88 -6.51 -1.44
N PHE A 144 10.58 -6.29 -1.58
CA PHE A 144 9.65 -6.13 -0.47
C PHE A 144 8.44 -7.01 -0.71
N LEU A 145 7.94 -7.62 0.35
CA LEU A 145 6.68 -8.36 0.30
C LEU A 145 5.97 -8.26 1.63
N GLY A 146 4.66 -8.33 1.56
CA GLY A 146 3.80 -8.24 2.73
C GLY A 146 2.46 -8.90 2.52
N SER A 147 1.84 -9.28 3.61
CA SER A 147 0.51 -9.86 3.65
C SER A 147 -0.33 -9.22 4.75
N SER A 148 -1.62 -9.06 4.47
CA SER A 148 -2.55 -8.55 5.47
C SER A 148 -2.66 -9.53 6.63
N GLU A 149 -2.55 -9.02 7.84
CA GLU A 149 -2.67 -9.79 9.08
C GLU A 149 -4.04 -10.44 9.24
N ARG A 150 -5.08 -9.88 8.60
CA ARG A 150 -6.46 -10.22 8.92
C ARG A 150 -7.04 -11.33 8.07
N GLN A 151 -6.67 -11.39 6.79
CA GLN A 151 -7.29 -12.31 5.85
C GLN A 151 -6.32 -12.97 4.87
N ALA A 152 -5.02 -12.68 4.98
CA ALA A 152 -4.03 -13.26 4.08
C ALA A 152 -3.92 -14.77 4.23
N THR A 153 -3.70 -15.45 3.13
CA THR A 153 -3.29 -16.83 3.11
C THR A 153 -1.78 -16.96 2.92
N THR A 154 -1.20 -18.09 3.30
CA THR A 154 0.21 -18.36 3.03
C THR A 154 0.46 -18.29 1.53
N HIS A 155 1.46 -17.51 1.11
CA HIS A 155 1.79 -17.29 -0.28
C HIS A 155 3.31 -17.25 -0.50
N THR A 156 3.76 -17.72 -1.68
CA THR A 156 5.18 -17.71 -2.06
C THR A 156 5.38 -16.78 -3.24
N TYR A 157 6.39 -15.91 -3.15
CA TYR A 157 6.85 -15.09 -4.25
C TYR A 157 8.25 -15.48 -4.68
N ASP A 158 8.47 -15.50 -5.98
CA ASP A 158 9.77 -15.73 -6.60
C ASP A 158 10.37 -14.40 -7.04
N PHE A 159 11.52 -14.05 -6.47
CA PHE A 159 12.34 -12.95 -6.96
C PHE A 159 13.25 -13.46 -8.05
N VAL A 160 13.11 -12.92 -9.27
CA VAL A 160 13.82 -13.42 -10.44
C VAL A 160 14.69 -12.33 -11.07
N SER A 161 15.99 -12.59 -11.18
CA SER A 161 16.90 -11.74 -11.93
C SER A 161 16.97 -12.17 -13.39
N LYS A 162 16.62 -11.27 -14.31
CA LYS A 162 16.58 -11.58 -15.75
C LYS A 162 17.96 -11.53 -16.43
N GLY A 163 18.82 -10.62 -16.00
CA GLY A 163 20.09 -10.35 -16.70
C GLY A 163 21.26 -11.23 -16.28
N ARG A 164 21.35 -11.56 -14.99
CA ARG A 164 22.50 -12.25 -14.40
C ARG A 164 22.12 -12.88 -13.07
N ASP A 165 23.03 -13.70 -12.55
CA ASP A 165 22.92 -14.21 -11.20
C ASP A 165 23.23 -13.09 -10.20
N VAL A 166 22.50 -13.09 -9.08
CA VAL A 166 22.65 -12.11 -7.99
C VAL A 166 22.59 -12.82 -6.64
N TYR A 167 22.91 -12.08 -5.59
CA TYR A 167 22.77 -12.57 -4.21
C TYR A 167 21.49 -12.01 -3.60
N TYR A 168 20.76 -12.87 -2.90
CA TYR A 168 19.57 -12.52 -2.15
C TYR A 168 19.84 -12.74 -0.66
N ASP A 169 19.84 -11.68 0.14
CA ASP A 169 20.22 -11.70 1.56
C ASP A 169 21.58 -12.39 1.81
N GLY A 170 22.49 -12.27 0.85
CA GLY A 170 23.79 -12.91 0.89
C GLY A 170 23.83 -14.36 0.38
N TYR A 171 22.69 -14.94 0.05
CA TYR A 171 22.61 -16.28 -0.57
C TYR A 171 22.78 -16.18 -2.10
N GLY A 172 23.51 -17.09 -2.66
CA GLY A 172 23.73 -17.14 -4.11
C GLY A 172 25.21 -17.28 -4.50
N PRO A 173 25.60 -16.92 -5.74
CA PRO A 173 24.74 -16.24 -6.74
C PRO A 173 23.68 -17.18 -7.36
N MET A 174 22.49 -16.64 -7.62
CA MET A 174 21.39 -17.39 -8.23
C MET A 174 20.43 -16.50 -9.02
N ARG A 175 19.64 -17.10 -9.91
CA ARG A 175 18.64 -16.40 -10.73
C ARG A 175 17.30 -16.22 -10.03
N CYS A 176 16.93 -17.15 -9.16
CA CYS A 176 15.63 -17.17 -8.52
C CYS A 176 15.79 -17.41 -7.03
N PHE A 177 15.02 -16.65 -6.25
CA PHE A 177 14.96 -16.79 -4.81
C PHE A 177 13.50 -16.75 -4.36
N SER A 178 13.04 -17.85 -3.76
CA SER A 178 11.65 -17.98 -3.30
C SER A 178 11.50 -17.57 -1.84
N VAL A 179 10.50 -16.78 -1.55
CA VAL A 179 10.14 -16.35 -0.19
C VAL A 179 8.68 -16.70 0.07
N THR A 180 8.44 -17.48 1.12
CA THR A 180 7.10 -17.81 1.58
C THR A 180 6.71 -16.91 2.75
N MET A 181 5.61 -16.20 2.59
CA MET A 181 4.99 -15.40 3.64
C MET A 181 3.91 -16.21 4.34
N PRO A 182 3.90 -16.25 5.66
CA PRO A 182 2.87 -16.96 6.40
C PRO A 182 1.51 -16.28 6.21
N GLY A 183 0.47 -17.08 6.10
CA GLY A 183 -0.91 -16.58 6.12
C GLY A 183 -1.29 -16.05 7.48
N GLY A 184 -2.25 -15.13 7.49
CA GLY A 184 -2.81 -14.58 8.70
C GLY A 184 -3.66 -15.58 9.49
N THR A 185 -3.74 -15.36 10.78
CA THR A 185 -4.55 -16.18 11.70
C THR A 185 -5.83 -15.47 12.18
N GLY A 186 -6.05 -14.25 11.72
CA GLY A 186 -7.17 -13.40 12.09
C GLY A 186 -6.85 -12.46 13.27
N TYR A 187 -7.36 -11.26 13.17
CA TYR A 187 -7.07 -10.15 14.09
C TYR A 187 -7.18 -10.49 15.57
N GLN A 188 -8.15 -11.33 15.96
CA GLN A 188 -8.38 -11.66 17.37
C GLN A 188 -7.47 -12.75 17.94
N LYS A 189 -6.58 -13.32 17.14
CA LYS A 189 -5.70 -14.42 17.55
C LYS A 189 -4.23 -14.02 17.72
N GLY A 190 -3.97 -12.75 17.97
CA GLY A 190 -2.61 -12.26 18.20
C GLY A 190 -1.74 -12.21 16.95
N GLN A 191 -2.35 -12.06 15.80
CA GLN A 191 -1.70 -12.02 14.52
C GLN A 191 -0.81 -10.79 14.39
N THR A 192 0.35 -10.98 13.80
CA THR A 192 1.27 -9.91 13.40
C THR A 192 1.20 -9.70 11.90
N ASN A 193 1.39 -8.47 11.45
CA ASN A 193 1.62 -8.18 10.04
C ASN A 193 2.85 -8.94 9.57
N ALA A 194 2.70 -9.69 8.48
CA ALA A 194 3.82 -10.33 7.83
C ALA A 194 4.35 -9.40 6.74
N GLU A 195 5.59 -8.94 6.93
CA GLU A 195 6.31 -8.18 5.93
C GLU A 195 7.80 -8.52 5.96
N ARG A 196 8.45 -8.43 4.82
CA ARG A 196 9.86 -8.74 4.67
C ARG A 196 10.51 -7.88 3.61
N MET A 197 11.78 -7.55 3.83
CA MET A 197 12.69 -7.02 2.84
C MET A 197 13.71 -8.10 2.47
N VAL A 198 14.05 -8.16 1.19
CA VAL A 198 15.11 -9.02 0.64
C VAL A 198 16.15 -8.11 0.00
N ARG A 199 17.38 -8.15 0.48
CA ARG A 199 18.49 -7.40 -0.13
C ARG A 199 18.98 -8.14 -1.37
N ILE A 200 19.12 -7.39 -2.47
CA ILE A 200 19.57 -7.94 -3.76
C ILE A 200 20.87 -7.26 -4.15
N THR A 201 21.95 -8.03 -4.23
CA THR A 201 23.29 -7.51 -4.51
C THR A 201 23.98 -8.28 -5.64
N GLN A 202 24.99 -7.67 -6.21
CA GLN A 202 25.79 -8.27 -7.30
C GLN A 202 27.02 -9.06 -6.80
N GLY A 203 27.28 -9.02 -5.52
CA GLY A 203 28.46 -9.59 -4.87
C GLY A 203 29.43 -8.52 -4.42
#